data_fc21c047a86b98a417e9a01896686271
#
_entry.id   fc21c047a86b98a417e9a01896686271
#
_cell.length_a   1.000
_cell.length_b   1.000
_cell.length_c   1.000
_cell.angle_alpha   90.00
_cell.angle_beta   90.00
_cell.angle_gamma   90.00
#
_symmetry.space_group_name_H-M   'P 1'
#
loop_
_entity.id
_entity.type
_entity.pdbx_description
1 polymer ?
#
loop_
_entity_poly.entity_id
_entity_poly.type
_entity_poly.pdbx_seq_one_letter_code
_entity_poly.pdbx_strand_id
1 'polypeptide(L)'
;YSISKSDERVLVNLSKISYLNSLQKNYKLLLIGQAIKKLCKTGSFFVDYYGCKKTDIKNFYLGWSLADYTFEKYKSKKKNKSKVKIYNKYEKEIKSVSESYFFTRDLINTPANILGPNEIFQSAKKFLKKFKVVNEVSGNKLKKNFPLIAAVGQGAEDNKKPIFCEFKLKKNKSK
;
A
#
# COMPACT_ATOMS: atom_id res chain seq x y z
N TYR A 1 -13.99 -3.27 -19.84
CA TYR A 1 -12.94 -4.18 -20.31
C TYR A 1 -13.47 -5.60 -20.36
N SER A 2 -12.90 -6.40 -21.22
CA SER A 2 -13.12 -7.87 -21.26
C SER A 2 -11.77 -8.59 -21.15
N ILE A 3 -11.79 -9.77 -20.54
CA ILE A 3 -10.62 -10.62 -20.40
C ILE A 3 -10.93 -11.95 -21.06
N SER A 4 -10.04 -12.38 -21.95
CA SER A 4 -10.06 -13.71 -22.56
C SER A 4 -8.76 -14.41 -22.21
N LYS A 5 -8.83 -15.69 -21.82
CA LYS A 5 -7.68 -16.50 -21.43
C LYS A 5 -7.62 -17.75 -22.30
N SER A 6 -6.45 -18.01 -22.86
CA SER A 6 -6.03 -19.30 -23.40
C SER A 6 -4.92 -19.87 -22.51
N ASP A 7 -4.43 -21.07 -22.81
CA ASP A 7 -3.38 -21.73 -22.02
C ASP A 7 -2.07 -20.91 -22.00
N GLU A 8 -1.77 -20.16 -23.06
CA GLU A 8 -0.54 -19.41 -23.22
C GLU A 8 -0.69 -17.89 -23.12
N ARG A 9 -1.88 -17.35 -23.32
CA ARG A 9 -2.10 -15.90 -23.44
C ARG A 9 -3.33 -15.43 -22.66
N VAL A 10 -3.21 -14.23 -22.09
CA VAL A 10 -4.33 -13.50 -21.51
C VAL A 10 -4.51 -12.21 -22.31
N LEU A 11 -5.60 -12.09 -23.04
CA LEU A 11 -5.95 -10.90 -23.82
C LEU A 11 -6.88 -9.99 -23.00
N VAL A 12 -6.53 -8.71 -22.93
CA VAL A 12 -7.32 -7.70 -22.22
C VAL A 12 -7.72 -6.60 -23.18
N ASN A 13 -8.99 -6.51 -23.49
CA ASN A 13 -9.53 -5.43 -24.30
C ASN A 13 -9.86 -4.22 -23.43
N LEU A 14 -9.20 -3.09 -23.69
CA LEU A 14 -9.32 -1.83 -22.94
C LEU A 14 -10.23 -0.81 -23.62
N SER A 15 -10.86 -1.12 -24.76
CA SER A 15 -11.70 -0.16 -25.52
C SER A 15 -12.77 0.50 -24.66
N LYS A 16 -13.41 -0.27 -23.77
CA LYS A 16 -14.48 0.21 -22.86
C LYS A 16 -13.99 1.15 -21.75
N ILE A 17 -12.70 1.39 -21.60
CA ILE A 17 -12.15 2.32 -20.61
C ILE A 17 -11.37 3.47 -21.24
N SER A 18 -11.28 3.53 -22.56
CA SER A 18 -10.55 4.58 -23.27
C SER A 18 -11.17 5.97 -23.10
N TYR A 19 -12.49 6.05 -22.92
CA TYR A 19 -13.25 7.28 -22.72
C TYR A 19 -13.28 7.77 -21.25
N LEU A 20 -12.79 6.99 -20.32
CA LEU A 20 -12.77 7.36 -18.89
C LEU A 20 -11.74 8.47 -18.64
N ASN A 21 -12.02 9.33 -17.67
CA ASN A 21 -11.03 10.28 -17.20
C ASN A 21 -9.81 9.55 -16.59
N SER A 22 -8.71 10.29 -16.43
CA SER A 22 -7.43 9.72 -15.98
C SER A 22 -7.54 8.94 -14.66
N LEU A 23 -8.28 9.46 -13.67
CA LEU A 23 -8.44 8.84 -12.37
C LEU A 23 -9.22 7.52 -12.46
N GLN A 24 -10.34 7.55 -13.16
CA GLN A 24 -11.18 6.36 -13.37
C GLN A 24 -10.45 5.28 -14.15
N LYS A 25 -9.72 5.66 -15.20
CA LYS A 25 -8.91 4.75 -16.01
C LYS A 25 -7.82 4.10 -15.17
N ASN A 26 -7.08 4.88 -14.38
CA ASN A 26 -6.03 4.37 -13.49
C ASN A 26 -6.57 3.35 -12.49
N TYR A 27 -7.71 3.63 -11.88
CA TYR A 27 -8.38 2.71 -10.97
C TYR A 27 -8.82 1.42 -11.66
N LYS A 28 -9.40 1.49 -12.86
CA LYS A 28 -9.79 0.31 -13.65
C LYS A 28 -8.59 -0.55 -14.02
N LEU A 29 -7.46 0.05 -14.41
CA LEU A 29 -6.23 -0.68 -14.73
C LEU A 29 -5.65 -1.41 -13.52
N LEU A 30 -5.74 -0.81 -12.33
CA LEU A 30 -5.37 -1.46 -11.09
C LEU A 30 -6.26 -2.70 -10.82
N LEU A 31 -7.58 -2.57 -10.97
CA LEU A 31 -8.51 -3.70 -10.82
C LEU A 31 -8.26 -4.81 -11.85
N ILE A 32 -7.92 -4.46 -13.09
CA ILE A 32 -7.56 -5.41 -14.13
C ILE A 32 -6.31 -6.19 -13.74
N GLY A 33 -5.26 -5.52 -13.26
CA GLY A 33 -4.05 -6.18 -12.77
C GLY A 33 -4.34 -7.20 -11.66
N GLN A 34 -5.20 -6.86 -10.71
CA GLN A 34 -5.65 -7.76 -9.65
C GLN A 34 -6.44 -8.95 -10.20
N ALA A 35 -7.36 -8.71 -11.13
CA ALA A 35 -8.21 -9.75 -11.71
C ALA A 35 -7.37 -10.76 -12.50
N ILE A 36 -6.45 -10.30 -13.34
CA ILE A 36 -5.59 -11.16 -14.14
C ILE A 36 -4.71 -12.04 -13.25
N LYS A 37 -4.12 -11.49 -12.20
CA LYS A 37 -3.32 -12.28 -11.27
C LYS A 37 -4.12 -13.39 -10.61
N LYS A 38 -5.39 -13.15 -10.28
CA LYS A 38 -6.27 -14.17 -9.71
C LYS A 38 -6.64 -15.27 -10.71
N LEU A 39 -6.72 -14.93 -12.00
CA LEU A 39 -6.98 -15.89 -13.08
C LEU A 39 -5.77 -16.78 -13.38
N CYS A 40 -4.54 -16.24 -13.21
CA CYS A 40 -3.30 -16.96 -13.44
C CYS A 40 -2.93 -17.72 -12.17
N LYS A 41 -2.86 -19.03 -12.21
CA LYS A 41 -2.52 -19.87 -11.03
C LYS A 41 -1.01 -20.07 -10.88
N THR A 42 -0.31 -20.27 -11.99
CA THR A 42 1.12 -20.55 -12.07
C THR A 42 1.72 -19.92 -13.33
N GLY A 43 3.03 -19.86 -13.42
CA GLY A 43 3.73 -19.42 -14.62
C GLY A 43 4.41 -18.06 -14.48
N SER A 44 5.12 -17.70 -15.56
CA SER A 44 5.82 -16.41 -15.69
C SER A 44 5.30 -15.71 -16.94
N PHE A 45 4.94 -14.45 -16.81
CA PHE A 45 4.26 -13.68 -17.85
C PHE A 45 5.07 -12.45 -18.25
N PHE A 46 5.11 -12.19 -19.55
CA PHE A 46 5.45 -10.91 -20.11
C PHE A 46 4.18 -10.17 -20.50
N VAL A 47 4.21 -8.85 -20.50
CA VAL A 47 3.05 -8.04 -20.86
C VAL A 47 3.42 -7.14 -22.03
N ASP A 48 2.69 -7.31 -23.13
CA ASP A 48 2.74 -6.44 -24.29
C ASP A 48 1.65 -5.38 -24.18
N TYR A 49 1.99 -4.16 -24.53
CA TYR A 49 1.10 -3.01 -24.38
C TYR A 49 0.91 -2.32 -25.74
N TYR A 50 -0.33 -2.29 -26.20
CA TYR A 50 -0.72 -1.51 -27.37
C TYR A 50 -1.45 -0.24 -26.94
N GLY A 51 -0.98 0.94 -27.39
CA GLY A 51 -1.62 2.22 -27.13
C GLY A 51 -1.68 2.68 -25.66
N CYS A 52 -0.93 2.03 -24.75
CA CYS A 52 -0.94 2.36 -23.33
C CYS A 52 0.17 3.35 -22.97
N LYS A 53 -0.16 4.34 -22.14
CA LYS A 53 0.82 5.26 -21.57
C LYS A 53 1.62 4.58 -20.46
N LYS A 54 2.81 5.10 -20.14
CA LYS A 54 3.66 4.61 -19.03
C LYS A 54 2.92 4.53 -17.69
N THR A 55 2.05 5.51 -17.42
CA THR A 55 1.20 5.54 -16.22
C THR A 55 0.20 4.40 -16.19
N ASP A 56 -0.41 4.06 -17.32
CA ASP A 56 -1.37 2.96 -17.47
C ASP A 56 -0.71 1.63 -17.11
N ILE A 57 0.49 1.42 -17.65
CA ILE A 57 1.31 0.22 -17.41
C ILE A 57 1.67 0.09 -15.92
N LYS A 58 2.10 1.18 -15.28
CA LYS A 58 2.42 1.17 -13.85
C LYS A 58 1.21 0.85 -12.98
N ASN A 59 0.04 1.40 -13.28
CA ASN A 59 -1.19 1.11 -12.54
C ASN A 59 -1.61 -0.37 -12.67
N PHE A 60 -1.44 -0.94 -13.86
CA PHE A 60 -1.66 -2.38 -14.04
C PHE A 60 -0.72 -3.21 -13.15
N TYR A 61 0.59 -2.94 -13.16
CA TYR A 61 1.55 -3.65 -12.33
C TYR A 61 1.34 -3.43 -10.82
N LEU A 62 0.92 -2.23 -10.44
CA LEU A 62 0.53 -1.96 -9.06
C LEU A 62 -0.65 -2.84 -8.64
N GLY A 63 -1.69 -2.92 -9.48
CA GLY A 63 -2.82 -3.81 -9.25
C GLY A 63 -2.41 -5.26 -9.11
N TRP A 64 -1.54 -5.73 -9.99
CA TRP A 64 -0.96 -7.08 -9.91
C TRP A 64 -0.26 -7.31 -8.56
N SER A 65 0.58 -6.38 -8.12
CA SER A 65 1.29 -6.48 -6.84
C SER A 65 0.33 -6.46 -5.65
N LEU A 66 -0.70 -5.59 -5.67
CA LEU A 66 -1.68 -5.47 -4.60
C LEU A 66 -2.57 -6.70 -4.42
N ALA A 67 -2.65 -7.57 -5.44
CA ALA A 67 -3.37 -8.85 -5.34
C ALA A 67 -2.71 -9.85 -4.37
N ASP A 68 -1.45 -9.65 -4.01
CA ASP A 68 -0.74 -10.50 -3.04
C ASP A 68 -1.05 -10.15 -1.59
N TYR A 69 -1.74 -9.05 -1.36
CA TYR A 69 -2.06 -8.64 0.00
C TYR A 69 -3.02 -9.62 0.67
N THR A 70 -2.60 -10.12 1.81
CA THR A 70 -3.42 -10.90 2.74
C THR A 70 -3.12 -10.47 4.16
N PHE A 71 -4.16 -10.18 4.94
CA PHE A 71 -4.02 -9.91 6.36
C PHE A 71 -4.10 -11.23 7.12
N GLU A 72 -2.96 -11.71 7.61
CA GLU A 72 -2.85 -13.04 8.21
C GLU A 72 -2.44 -13.01 9.70
N LYS A 73 -2.35 -11.82 10.29
CA LYS A 73 -1.85 -11.60 11.64
C LYS A 73 -2.55 -12.44 12.70
N TYR A 74 -3.86 -12.70 12.50
CA TYR A 74 -4.71 -13.42 13.47
C TYR A 74 -5.22 -14.76 12.92
N LYS A 75 -4.65 -15.25 11.81
CA LYS A 75 -5.05 -16.53 11.23
C LYS A 75 -4.10 -17.65 11.64
N SER A 76 -4.66 -18.78 12.05
CA SER A 76 -3.89 -20.00 12.36
C SER A 76 -3.25 -20.62 11.11
N LYS A 77 -3.94 -20.53 9.94
CA LYS A 77 -3.41 -21.02 8.66
C LYS A 77 -3.11 -19.85 7.72
N LYS A 78 -1.87 -19.75 7.27
CA LYS A 78 -1.47 -18.78 6.26
C LYS A 78 -1.81 -19.27 4.86
N LYS A 79 -2.28 -18.38 3.98
CA LYS A 79 -2.48 -18.70 2.57
C LYS A 79 -1.13 -18.89 1.87
N ASN A 80 -1.04 -19.89 1.00
CA ASN A 80 0.09 -20.01 0.10
C ASN A 80 0.14 -18.81 -0.84
N LYS A 81 1.30 -18.16 -0.92
CA LYS A 81 1.53 -17.05 -1.86
C LYS A 81 1.41 -17.57 -3.29
N SER A 82 0.85 -16.76 -4.17
CA SER A 82 0.78 -17.07 -5.59
C SER A 82 2.20 -17.31 -6.15
N LYS A 83 2.37 -18.39 -6.92
CA LYS A 83 3.62 -18.72 -7.61
C LYS A 83 3.75 -18.02 -8.97
N VAL A 84 2.81 -17.16 -9.32
CA VAL A 84 2.78 -16.46 -10.60
C VAL A 84 3.74 -15.27 -10.57
N LYS A 85 4.60 -15.18 -11.57
CA LYS A 85 5.54 -14.09 -11.75
C LYS A 85 5.16 -13.24 -12.97
N ILE A 86 5.45 -11.96 -12.91
CA ILE A 86 5.33 -11.05 -14.04
C ILE A 86 6.63 -10.26 -14.19
N TYR A 87 7.18 -10.22 -15.40
CA TYR A 87 8.36 -9.42 -15.67
C TYR A 87 7.99 -7.95 -15.78
N ASN A 88 8.62 -7.12 -14.96
CA ASN A 88 8.25 -5.73 -14.79
C ASN A 88 9.49 -4.83 -14.67
N LYS A 89 9.70 -3.96 -15.66
CA LYS A 89 10.80 -2.98 -15.63
C LYS A 89 10.65 -1.90 -14.55
N TYR A 90 9.49 -1.77 -13.93
CA TYR A 90 9.20 -0.83 -12.84
C TYR A 90 9.18 -1.50 -11.46
N GLU A 91 9.75 -2.69 -11.33
CA GLU A 91 9.63 -3.54 -10.13
C GLU A 91 9.98 -2.80 -8.83
N LYS A 92 11.11 -2.08 -8.79
CA LYS A 92 11.55 -1.34 -7.58
C LYS A 92 10.53 -0.28 -7.14
N GLU A 93 10.01 0.48 -8.11
CA GLU A 93 9.03 1.53 -7.84
C GLU A 93 7.70 0.92 -7.38
N ILE A 94 7.19 -0.06 -8.11
CA ILE A 94 5.94 -0.75 -7.78
C ILE A 94 6.03 -1.45 -6.42
N LYS A 95 7.15 -2.09 -6.12
CA LYS A 95 7.39 -2.72 -4.82
C LYS A 95 7.30 -1.70 -3.68
N SER A 96 7.98 -0.56 -3.80
CA SER A 96 7.95 0.49 -2.78
C SER A 96 6.54 1.02 -2.54
N VAL A 97 5.76 1.25 -3.60
CA VAL A 97 4.38 1.73 -3.50
C VAL A 97 3.48 0.65 -2.89
N SER A 98 3.57 -0.60 -3.36
CA SER A 98 2.74 -1.70 -2.83
C SER A 98 3.04 -2.01 -1.36
N GLU A 99 4.30 -1.95 -0.92
CA GLU A 99 4.67 -2.11 0.49
C GLU A 99 4.03 -1.02 1.37
N SER A 100 3.92 0.22 0.87
CA SER A 100 3.23 1.30 1.57
C SER A 100 1.72 1.04 1.70
N TYR A 101 1.08 0.51 0.64
CA TYR A 101 -0.31 0.07 0.70
C TYR A 101 -0.51 -1.08 1.68
N PHE A 102 0.38 -2.06 1.71
CA PHE A 102 0.30 -3.20 2.62
C PHE A 102 0.44 -2.73 4.07
N PHE A 103 1.41 -1.88 4.35
CA PHE A 103 1.60 -1.27 5.67
C PHE A 103 0.34 -0.54 6.14
N THR A 104 -0.25 0.32 5.29
CA THR A 104 -1.46 1.06 5.63
C THR A 104 -2.64 0.11 5.89
N ARG A 105 -2.83 -0.91 5.04
CA ARG A 105 -3.88 -1.91 5.23
C ARG A 105 -3.70 -2.73 6.49
N ASP A 106 -2.46 -3.05 6.87
CA ASP A 106 -2.17 -3.77 8.12
C ASP A 106 -2.55 -2.93 9.33
N LEU A 107 -2.30 -1.62 9.31
CA LEU A 107 -2.75 -0.71 10.36
C LEU A 107 -4.27 -0.64 10.43
N ILE A 108 -4.96 -0.46 9.29
CA ILE A 108 -6.43 -0.39 9.23
C ILE A 108 -7.08 -1.69 9.72
N ASN A 109 -6.51 -2.85 9.37
CA ASN A 109 -7.05 -4.15 9.73
C ASN A 109 -6.68 -4.59 11.16
N THR A 110 -5.80 -3.86 11.85
CA THR A 110 -5.46 -4.16 13.24
C THR A 110 -6.49 -3.54 14.17
N PRO A 111 -7.13 -4.32 15.07
CA PRO A 111 -8.15 -3.82 15.99
C PRO A 111 -7.66 -2.69 16.90
N ALA A 112 -8.54 -1.74 17.24
CA ALA A 112 -8.21 -0.54 18.02
C ALA A 112 -7.73 -0.84 19.45
N ASN A 113 -8.17 -1.97 20.04
CA ASN A 113 -7.68 -2.42 21.35
C ASN A 113 -6.18 -2.79 21.31
N ILE A 114 -5.65 -3.16 20.13
CA ILE A 114 -4.23 -3.53 19.94
C ILE A 114 -3.45 -2.36 19.35
N LEU A 115 -4.07 -1.58 18.45
CA LEU A 115 -3.43 -0.48 17.73
C LEU A 115 -3.88 0.87 18.29
N GLY A 116 -3.11 1.41 19.21
CA GLY A 116 -3.28 2.77 19.71
C GLY A 116 -2.26 3.76 19.13
N PRO A 117 -2.25 5.01 19.61
CA PRO A 117 -1.34 6.04 19.12
C PRO A 117 0.14 5.66 19.22
N ASN A 118 0.55 5.02 20.32
CA ASN A 118 1.93 4.57 20.49
C ASN A 118 2.29 3.45 19.51
N GLU A 119 1.44 2.45 19.33
CA GLU A 119 1.67 1.34 18.41
C GLU A 119 1.73 1.84 16.95
N ILE A 120 0.89 2.83 16.57
CA ILE A 120 0.97 3.48 15.26
C ILE A 120 2.32 4.19 15.10
N PHE A 121 2.73 4.98 16.11
CA PHE A 121 4.02 5.68 16.07
C PHE A 121 5.20 4.72 15.92
N GLN A 122 5.27 3.65 16.73
CA GLN A 122 6.34 2.66 16.65
C GLN A 122 6.35 1.91 15.31
N SER A 123 5.17 1.59 14.78
CA SER A 123 5.02 0.96 13.47
C SER A 123 5.51 1.89 12.36
N ALA A 124 5.15 3.18 12.41
CA ALA A 124 5.61 4.19 11.46
C ALA A 124 7.14 4.38 11.54
N LYS A 125 7.70 4.46 12.75
CA LYS A 125 9.15 4.58 12.98
C LYS A 125 9.92 3.40 12.39
N LYS A 126 9.39 2.20 12.53
CA LYS A 126 9.96 0.97 11.95
C LYS A 126 9.87 0.94 10.43
N PHE A 127 8.75 1.38 9.86
CA PHE A 127 8.54 1.41 8.42
C PHE A 127 9.35 2.52 7.74
N LEU A 128 9.37 3.71 8.33
CA LEU A 128 10.02 4.91 7.80
C LEU A 128 11.52 4.99 8.18
N LYS A 129 12.28 3.91 8.02
CA LYS A 129 13.71 3.84 8.43
C LYS A 129 14.60 4.91 7.80
N LYS A 130 14.24 5.42 6.61
CA LYS A 130 14.96 6.50 5.90
C LYS A 130 14.64 7.90 6.40
N PHE A 131 13.65 8.01 7.28
CA PHE A 131 13.26 9.27 7.89
C PHE A 131 13.87 9.40 9.28
N LYS A 132 14.06 10.65 9.74
CA LYS A 132 14.44 10.98 11.10
C LYS A 132 13.20 11.44 11.85
N VAL A 133 12.96 10.89 13.03
CA VAL A 133 12.00 11.47 13.98
C VAL A 133 12.61 12.75 14.51
N VAL A 134 11.97 13.89 14.28
CA VAL A 134 12.45 15.20 14.73
C VAL A 134 11.70 15.70 15.94
N ASN A 135 10.42 15.36 16.07
CA ASN A 135 9.60 15.66 17.22
C ASN A 135 8.82 14.42 17.64
N GLU A 136 8.84 14.14 18.93
CA GLU A 136 8.01 13.15 19.60
C GLU A 136 7.54 13.79 20.91
N VAL A 137 6.24 14.09 20.99
CA VAL A 137 5.67 14.84 22.12
C VAL A 137 4.44 14.12 22.64
N SER A 138 4.42 13.83 23.94
CA SER A 138 3.33 13.17 24.65
C SER A 138 3.16 13.73 26.06
N GLY A 139 2.13 13.30 26.78
CA GLY A 139 1.89 13.63 28.17
C GLY A 139 1.84 15.13 28.47
N ASN A 140 2.51 15.59 29.53
CA ASN A 140 2.48 16.99 29.97
C ASN A 140 3.09 17.95 28.93
N LYS A 141 4.09 17.52 28.16
CA LYS A 141 4.64 18.34 27.07
C LYS A 141 3.61 18.55 25.96
N LEU A 142 2.79 17.51 25.66
CA LEU A 142 1.72 17.62 24.68
C LEU A 142 0.64 18.61 25.15
N LYS A 143 0.25 18.53 26.41
CA LYS A 143 -0.71 19.48 27.02
C LYS A 143 -0.26 20.92 26.90
N LYS A 144 1.03 21.18 27.12
CA LYS A 144 1.61 22.53 27.04
C LYS A 144 1.74 23.04 25.61
N ASN A 145 2.23 22.22 24.69
CA ASN A 145 2.63 22.64 23.34
C ASN A 145 1.45 22.50 22.34
N PHE A 146 0.55 21.53 22.56
CA PHE A 146 -0.55 21.18 21.67
C PHE A 146 -1.84 20.92 22.48
N PRO A 147 -2.39 21.95 23.18
CA PRO A 147 -3.51 21.78 24.12
C PRO A 147 -4.76 21.19 23.48
N LEU A 148 -5.05 21.52 22.21
CA LEU A 148 -6.22 20.99 21.50
C LEU A 148 -6.09 19.48 21.24
N ILE A 149 -4.92 19.00 20.86
CA ILE A 149 -4.65 17.57 20.68
C ILE A 149 -4.82 16.82 22.01
N ALA A 150 -4.28 17.42 23.08
CA ALA A 150 -4.39 16.86 24.43
C ALA A 150 -5.84 16.81 24.92
N ALA A 151 -6.65 17.86 24.64
CA ALA A 151 -8.05 17.94 25.02
C ALA A 151 -8.88 16.84 24.33
N VAL A 152 -8.71 16.62 23.03
CA VAL A 152 -9.39 15.54 22.29
C VAL A 152 -9.04 14.15 22.85
N GLY A 153 -7.79 13.97 23.30
CA GLY A 153 -7.36 12.72 23.89
C GLY A 153 -7.66 12.52 25.38
N GLN A 154 -8.35 13.46 26.02
CA GLN A 154 -8.57 13.43 27.48
C GLN A 154 -9.36 12.20 27.96
N GLY A 155 -10.37 11.78 27.18
CA GLY A 155 -11.21 10.61 27.49
C GLY A 155 -10.55 9.25 27.18
N ALA A 156 -9.36 9.23 26.60
CA ALA A 156 -8.68 7.98 26.29
C ALA A 156 -8.03 7.36 27.53
N GLU A 157 -7.98 6.01 27.58
CA GLU A 157 -7.21 5.26 28.58
C GLU A 157 -5.73 5.67 28.54
N ASP A 158 -4.99 5.49 29.63
CA ASP A 158 -3.60 5.94 29.75
C ASP A 158 -2.66 5.35 28.68
N ASN A 159 -2.88 4.10 28.31
CA ASN A 159 -2.14 3.43 27.22
C ASN A 159 -2.56 3.87 25.81
N LYS A 160 -3.61 4.69 25.67
CA LYS A 160 -4.16 5.22 24.41
C LYS A 160 -4.08 6.73 24.30
N LYS A 161 -3.32 7.38 25.18
CA LYS A 161 -3.15 8.85 25.15
C LYS A 161 -2.53 9.31 23.82
N PRO A 162 -2.86 10.52 23.35
CA PRO A 162 -2.39 11.04 22.08
C PRO A 162 -0.88 11.30 22.08
N ILE A 163 -0.29 11.14 20.90
CA ILE A 163 1.13 11.44 20.62
C ILE A 163 1.18 12.33 19.39
N PHE A 164 1.96 13.39 19.45
CA PHE A 164 2.37 14.15 18.28
C PHE A 164 3.75 13.67 17.82
N CYS A 165 3.88 13.37 16.53
CA CYS A 165 5.16 12.97 15.96
C CYS A 165 5.40 13.61 14.58
N GLU A 166 6.65 13.97 14.33
CA GLU A 166 7.10 14.54 13.05
C GLU A 166 8.26 13.72 12.49
N PHE A 167 8.15 13.32 11.24
CA PHE A 167 9.19 12.61 10.50
C PHE A 167 9.74 13.51 9.39
N LYS A 168 11.06 13.63 9.29
CA LYS A 168 11.74 14.34 8.20
C LYS A 168 12.59 13.38 7.38
N LEU A 169 12.52 13.50 6.05
CA LEU A 169 13.39 12.76 5.16
C LEU A 169 14.84 13.17 5.43
N LYS A 170 15.71 12.18 5.66
CA LYS A 170 17.15 12.44 5.77
C LYS A 170 17.63 12.99 4.42
N LYS A 171 18.15 14.21 4.40
CA LYS A 171 18.86 14.73 3.22
C LYS A 171 20.09 13.85 3.00
N ASN A 172 20.19 13.19 1.86
CA ASN A 172 21.47 12.65 1.44
C ASN A 172 22.40 13.87 1.27
N LYS A 173 23.52 13.88 1.99
CA LYS A 173 24.59 14.79 1.62
C LYS A 173 24.98 14.42 0.19
N SER A 174 24.61 15.26 -0.78
CA SER A 174 25.18 15.16 -2.12
C SER A 174 26.68 15.22 -1.96
N LYS A 175 27.34 14.13 -2.35
CA LYS A 175 28.79 14.15 -2.58
C LYS A 175 29.08 15.01 -3.78
#